data_797c187d41dabf4cc039d5ccf122ba6d
#
_entry.id   797c187d41dabf4cc039d5ccf122ba6d
#
_cell.length_a   1.000
_cell.length_b   1.000
_cell.length_c   1.000
_cell.angle_alpha   90.00
_cell.angle_beta   90.00
_cell.angle_gamma   90.00
#
_symmetry.space_group_name_H-M   'P 1'
#
loop_
_entity.id
_entity.type
_entity.pdbx_description
1 polymer ?
#
loop_
_entity_poly.entity_id
_entity_poly.type
_entity_poly.pdbx_seq_one_letter_code
_entity_poly.pdbx_strand_id
1 'polypeptide(L)'
;MRRLRSKSSFPVLAACLFATGANAQQSTLPPGVQPISPREGRTVSDPEQLLQRTPGHLMQDMHAAFGAHQARAVHTKGTILQGWFDPAPGGATLSSAAIFRSRIPVIVRFSDFTGIPDIPDTEKNAQPRGLAVKFLLPDGSNFDLVNHSFNGFPVSAGWEFGELLRAIGASGPGVAKPTPLDGFLATHPIARQFLTTQTPPPASWATTPYFGVNAYQFTRPAGAAHFVRYRFVPEAGEHYLTDAELARRGPNYLGEEIAGRVAKAPIRFTWFAQIAQAGDAIDNPAIAWPESRRLVKLGTITIDRLGPNTPLADRSLLFLPGTTTPGIAVADPMLSIRNAAYPVSFKERP
;
A
#
# COMPACT_ATOMS: atom_id res chain seq x y z
N MET A 1 -3.95 16.62 -81.88
CA MET A 1 -3.66 15.34 -82.58
C MET A 1 -3.12 14.35 -81.58
N ARG A 2 -3.62 13.13 -81.68
CA ARG A 2 -3.22 11.84 -81.09
C ARG A 2 -3.25 11.66 -79.55
N ARG A 3 -4.27 10.92 -79.17
CA ARG A 3 -4.42 10.12 -77.97
C ARG A 3 -3.34 9.02 -77.90
N LEU A 4 -2.90 8.69 -76.70
CA LEU A 4 -2.48 7.32 -76.39
C LEU A 4 -2.87 6.99 -74.94
N ARG A 5 -3.68 5.95 -74.86
CA ARG A 5 -4.10 5.28 -73.60
C ARG A 5 -2.96 4.42 -73.11
N SER A 6 -2.68 4.37 -71.84
CA SER A 6 -1.92 3.30 -71.20
C SER A 6 -2.66 2.79 -69.98
N LYS A 7 -2.71 1.47 -69.93
CA LYS A 7 -3.49 0.60 -69.03
C LYS A 7 -2.94 0.59 -67.63
N SER A 8 -3.83 0.67 -66.64
CA SER A 8 -3.59 0.32 -65.26
C SER A 8 -3.31 -1.16 -65.07
N SER A 9 -2.23 -1.49 -64.39
CA SER A 9 -2.01 -2.80 -63.79
C SER A 9 -1.71 -2.64 -62.30
N PHE A 10 -2.63 -3.08 -61.46
CA PHE A 10 -2.42 -3.21 -60.02
C PHE A 10 -1.65 -4.50 -59.73
N PRO A 11 -0.60 -4.48 -58.91
CA PRO A 11 -0.10 -5.70 -58.31
C PRO A 11 -0.83 -5.96 -56.99
N VAL A 12 -1.32 -7.18 -56.89
CA VAL A 12 -1.85 -7.79 -55.67
C VAL A 12 -0.75 -7.81 -54.61
N LEU A 13 -0.94 -7.11 -53.52
CA LEU A 13 -0.06 -7.15 -52.35
C LEU A 13 -0.47 -8.35 -51.49
N ALA A 14 0.35 -9.37 -51.47
CA ALA A 14 0.21 -10.50 -50.56
C ALA A 14 0.46 -10.02 -49.13
N ALA A 15 -0.56 -10.17 -48.28
CA ALA A 15 -0.46 -9.91 -46.83
C ALA A 15 0.37 -11.02 -46.19
N CYS A 16 1.62 -10.73 -45.87
CA CYS A 16 2.41 -11.54 -44.94
C CYS A 16 1.88 -11.30 -43.52
N LEU A 17 1.17 -12.27 -42.98
CA LEU A 17 0.87 -12.38 -41.55
C LEU A 17 2.19 -12.66 -40.82
N PHE A 18 2.78 -11.63 -40.24
CA PHE A 18 3.76 -11.80 -39.19
C PHE A 18 3.03 -12.12 -37.91
N ALA A 19 3.03 -13.40 -37.54
CA ALA A 19 2.73 -13.81 -36.17
C ALA A 19 3.87 -13.31 -35.28
N THR A 20 3.68 -12.16 -34.63
CA THR A 20 4.55 -11.76 -33.53
C THR A 20 4.21 -12.62 -32.33
N GLY A 21 5.00 -13.66 -32.13
CA GLY A 21 5.01 -14.42 -30.88
C GLY A 21 5.37 -13.47 -29.76
N ALA A 22 4.39 -13.13 -28.93
CA ALA A 22 4.62 -12.50 -27.65
C ALA A 22 5.35 -13.54 -26.77
N ASN A 23 6.67 -13.44 -26.70
CA ASN A 23 7.44 -14.08 -25.64
C ASN A 23 7.02 -13.42 -24.33
N ALA A 24 6.08 -14.03 -23.61
CA ALA A 24 5.82 -13.75 -22.23
C ALA A 24 7.10 -14.09 -21.45
N GLN A 25 7.92 -13.09 -21.16
CA GLN A 25 9.01 -13.23 -20.20
C GLN A 25 8.39 -13.59 -18.84
N GLN A 26 8.54 -14.85 -18.47
CA GLN A 26 8.17 -15.34 -17.14
C GLN A 26 8.92 -14.50 -16.10
N SER A 27 8.19 -13.75 -15.28
CA SER A 27 8.76 -13.11 -14.12
C SER A 27 9.31 -14.21 -13.22
N THR A 28 10.59 -14.15 -12.90
CA THR A 28 11.22 -15.09 -12.00
C THR A 28 10.71 -14.80 -10.58
N LEU A 29 9.72 -15.59 -10.17
CA LEU A 29 9.30 -15.66 -8.78
C LEU A 29 10.44 -16.27 -7.94
N PRO A 30 10.56 -15.92 -6.65
CA PRO A 30 11.52 -16.55 -5.77
C PRO A 30 11.41 -18.09 -5.81
N PRO A 31 12.50 -18.84 -5.61
CA PRO A 31 12.45 -20.30 -5.63
C PRO A 31 11.37 -20.85 -4.70
N GLY A 32 10.45 -21.63 -5.24
CA GLY A 32 9.32 -22.22 -4.50
C GLY A 32 7.96 -21.52 -4.65
N VAL A 33 7.89 -20.36 -5.31
CA VAL A 33 6.62 -19.69 -5.62
C VAL A 33 6.17 -20.07 -7.03
N GLN A 34 5.07 -20.80 -7.14
CA GLN A 34 4.42 -21.12 -8.42
C GLN A 34 3.63 -19.90 -8.92
N PRO A 35 3.62 -19.60 -10.22
CA PRO A 35 2.70 -18.59 -10.76
C PRO A 35 1.26 -18.97 -10.43
N ILE A 36 0.49 -18.03 -9.92
CA ILE A 36 -0.94 -18.24 -9.66
C ILE A 36 -1.61 -18.32 -11.04
N SER A 37 -2.07 -19.51 -11.43
CA SER A 37 -2.98 -19.63 -12.58
C SER A 37 -4.24 -18.84 -12.32
N PRO A 38 -4.75 -18.06 -13.29
CA PRO A 38 -6.09 -17.48 -13.18
C PRO A 38 -7.07 -18.61 -12.89
N ARG A 39 -7.86 -18.50 -11.84
CA ARG A 39 -8.92 -19.47 -11.57
C ARG A 39 -9.89 -19.46 -12.74
N GLU A 40 -9.84 -20.48 -13.57
CA GLU A 40 -10.87 -20.75 -14.55
C GLU A 40 -12.20 -20.95 -13.79
N GLY A 41 -13.20 -20.12 -14.11
CA GLY A 41 -14.58 -20.42 -13.79
C GLY A 41 -15.32 -19.49 -12.83
N ARG A 42 -14.75 -18.38 -12.34
CA ARG A 42 -15.58 -17.32 -11.73
C ARG A 42 -15.72 -16.15 -12.71
N THR A 43 -16.87 -16.12 -13.39
CA THR A 43 -17.35 -14.89 -14.02
C THR A 43 -17.49 -13.85 -12.92
N VAL A 44 -16.59 -12.90 -12.88
CA VAL A 44 -16.72 -11.68 -12.07
C VAL A 44 -17.88 -10.93 -12.69
N SER A 45 -19.07 -11.05 -12.09
CA SER A 45 -20.21 -10.24 -12.45
C SER A 45 -19.83 -8.79 -12.25
N ASP A 46 -20.02 -7.97 -13.27
CA ASP A 46 -19.89 -6.53 -13.37
C ASP A 46 -18.94 -5.85 -12.36
N PRO A 47 -17.76 -5.36 -12.80
CA PRO A 47 -16.79 -4.68 -11.94
C PRO A 47 -17.39 -3.52 -11.13
N GLU A 48 -18.40 -2.85 -11.66
CA GLU A 48 -19.07 -1.72 -11.01
C GLU A 48 -19.96 -2.18 -9.84
N GLN A 49 -20.63 -3.32 -9.95
CA GLN A 49 -21.39 -3.92 -8.84
C GLN A 49 -20.46 -4.44 -7.72
N LEU A 50 -19.28 -4.92 -8.07
CA LEU A 50 -18.25 -5.28 -7.10
C LEU A 50 -17.73 -4.05 -6.35
N LEU A 51 -17.50 -2.93 -7.02
CA LEU A 51 -17.11 -1.67 -6.40
C LEU A 51 -18.19 -1.13 -5.45
N GLN A 52 -19.47 -1.32 -5.75
CA GLN A 52 -20.57 -0.83 -4.92
C GLN A 52 -20.84 -1.71 -3.69
N ARG A 53 -20.68 -3.03 -3.77
CA ARG A 53 -20.98 -3.99 -2.70
C ARG A 53 -19.78 -4.28 -1.81
N THR A 54 -18.58 -4.30 -2.35
CA THR A 54 -17.35 -4.69 -1.66
C THR A 54 -17.03 -3.86 -0.41
N PRO A 55 -17.20 -2.51 -0.36
CA PRO A 55 -16.82 -1.72 0.81
C PRO A 55 -17.57 -2.10 2.10
N GLY A 56 -18.88 -2.27 2.03
CA GLY A 56 -19.69 -2.65 3.20
C GLY A 56 -19.40 -4.06 3.67
N HIS A 57 -19.30 -5.01 2.74
CA HIS A 57 -18.91 -6.38 3.05
C HIS A 57 -17.52 -6.47 3.64
N LEU A 58 -16.58 -5.68 3.12
CA LEU A 58 -15.20 -5.65 3.64
C LEU A 58 -15.14 -5.18 5.09
N MET A 59 -16.01 -4.23 5.50
CA MET A 59 -16.11 -3.83 6.91
C MET A 59 -16.67 -4.97 7.77
N GLN A 60 -17.70 -5.68 7.31
CA GLN A 60 -18.21 -6.85 8.00
C GLN A 60 -17.16 -7.95 8.16
N ASP A 61 -16.36 -8.18 7.11
CA ASP A 61 -15.27 -9.15 7.12
C ASP A 61 -14.15 -8.75 8.09
N MET A 62 -13.84 -7.45 8.17
CA MET A 62 -12.88 -6.91 9.17
C MET A 62 -13.41 -7.07 10.60
N HIS A 63 -14.70 -6.82 10.83
CA HIS A 63 -15.32 -7.04 12.13
C HIS A 63 -15.36 -8.53 12.50
N ALA A 64 -15.56 -9.42 11.54
CA ALA A 64 -15.50 -10.86 11.78
C ALA A 64 -14.08 -11.31 12.16
N ALA A 65 -13.04 -10.71 11.57
CA ALA A 65 -11.66 -11.05 11.88
C ALA A 65 -11.15 -10.44 13.19
N PHE A 66 -11.53 -9.20 13.53
CA PHE A 66 -10.92 -8.42 14.59
C PHE A 66 -11.89 -7.95 15.69
N GLY A 67 -13.19 -8.15 15.50
CA GLY A 67 -14.23 -7.60 16.37
C GLY A 67 -14.69 -6.20 15.94
N ALA A 68 -15.91 -5.83 16.35
CA ALA A 68 -16.49 -4.50 16.13
C ALA A 68 -16.17 -3.62 17.35
N HIS A 69 -15.17 -2.77 17.24
CA HIS A 69 -14.62 -1.99 18.36
C HIS A 69 -15.00 -0.50 18.36
N GLN A 70 -15.91 -0.06 17.45
CA GLN A 70 -16.24 1.36 17.26
C GLN A 70 -14.98 2.24 17.03
N ALA A 71 -14.02 1.70 16.32
CA ALA A 71 -12.72 2.28 16.04
C ALA A 71 -12.35 2.06 14.56
N ARG A 72 -11.09 2.34 14.18
CA ARG A 72 -10.62 1.95 12.84
C ARG A 72 -10.73 0.44 12.66
N ALA A 73 -11.25 0.00 11.52
CA ALA A 73 -11.41 -1.43 11.22
C ALA A 73 -10.07 -2.18 11.14
N VAL A 74 -9.00 -1.48 10.74
CA VAL A 74 -7.61 -1.95 10.78
C VAL A 74 -6.69 -0.79 11.15
N HIS A 75 -5.46 -1.08 11.57
CA HIS A 75 -4.51 -0.08 12.04
C HIS A 75 -5.08 0.76 13.20
N THR A 76 -5.79 0.09 14.11
CA THR A 76 -6.57 0.76 15.16
C THR A 76 -5.68 1.41 16.20
N LYS A 77 -4.72 0.65 16.79
CA LYS A 77 -3.74 1.17 17.72
C LYS A 77 -2.68 1.97 16.98
N GLY A 78 -2.42 3.21 17.41
CA GLY A 78 -1.40 4.04 16.77
C GLY A 78 -1.20 5.38 17.44
N THR A 79 -0.23 6.14 16.91
CA THR A 79 0.20 7.43 17.46
C THR A 79 0.24 8.49 16.37
N ILE A 80 -0.33 9.67 16.64
CA ILE A 80 -0.34 10.82 15.74
C ILE A 80 0.86 11.71 16.06
N LEU A 81 1.56 12.11 14.99
CA LEU A 81 2.68 13.04 15.03
C LEU A 81 2.48 14.12 13.97
N GLN A 82 3.26 15.17 14.05
CA GLN A 82 3.26 16.28 13.11
C GLN A 82 4.67 16.61 12.67
N GLY A 83 4.76 17.26 11.52
CA GLY A 83 6.04 17.65 10.95
C GLY A 83 5.88 18.30 9.60
N TRP A 84 6.89 18.12 8.77
CA TRP A 84 7.04 18.76 7.47
C TRP A 84 7.54 17.80 6.42
N PHE A 85 7.15 18.04 5.21
CA PHE A 85 7.76 17.46 4.02
C PHE A 85 8.60 18.51 3.32
N ASP A 86 9.88 18.20 3.13
CA ASP A 86 10.83 18.99 2.34
C ASP A 86 11.06 18.27 1.00
N PRO A 87 10.60 18.84 -0.14
CA PRO A 87 10.74 18.20 -1.44
C PRO A 87 12.21 18.18 -1.91
N ALA A 88 12.56 17.13 -2.64
CA ALA A 88 13.82 17.02 -3.37
C ALA A 88 13.63 17.31 -4.87
N PRO A 89 14.66 17.73 -5.60
CA PRO A 89 14.55 18.01 -7.05
C PRO A 89 13.97 16.85 -7.88
N GLY A 90 14.21 15.60 -7.45
CA GLY A 90 13.68 14.40 -8.12
C GLY A 90 12.16 14.36 -8.21
N GLY A 91 11.43 14.87 -7.21
CA GLY A 91 9.98 14.95 -7.23
C GLY A 91 9.46 15.81 -8.39
N ALA A 92 9.98 17.02 -8.52
CA ALA A 92 9.62 17.96 -9.59
C ALA A 92 10.01 17.47 -10.99
N THR A 93 11.00 16.59 -11.12
CA THR A 93 11.35 15.98 -12.42
C THR A 93 10.40 14.86 -12.83
N LEU A 94 9.74 14.21 -11.88
CA LEU A 94 8.82 13.10 -12.13
C LEU A 94 7.37 13.53 -12.22
N SER A 95 6.99 14.62 -11.53
CA SER A 95 5.59 15.04 -11.46
C SER A 95 5.47 16.56 -11.44
N SER A 96 4.41 17.06 -12.09
CA SER A 96 4.00 18.46 -12.03
C SER A 96 3.32 18.84 -10.70
N ALA A 97 3.11 17.90 -9.81
CA ALA A 97 2.39 18.09 -8.56
C ALA A 97 3.01 19.20 -7.69
N ALA A 98 2.15 20.07 -7.15
CA ALA A 98 2.58 21.24 -6.37
C ALA A 98 3.30 20.84 -5.06
N ILE A 99 3.04 19.66 -4.52
CA ILE A 99 3.71 19.14 -3.32
C ILE A 99 5.24 19.07 -3.47
N PHE A 100 5.77 19.01 -4.69
CA PHE A 100 7.21 18.93 -4.95
C PHE A 100 7.89 20.30 -5.15
N ARG A 101 7.18 21.42 -4.87
CA ARG A 101 7.69 22.78 -5.11
C ARG A 101 8.08 23.51 -3.84
N SER A 102 7.49 23.19 -2.71
CA SER A 102 7.74 23.89 -1.45
C SER A 102 7.54 22.96 -0.26
N ARG A 103 8.03 23.38 0.90
CA ARG A 103 7.78 22.69 2.16
C ARG A 103 6.29 22.66 2.47
N ILE A 104 5.78 21.48 2.87
CA ILE A 104 4.37 21.22 3.17
C ILE A 104 4.25 20.68 4.60
N PRO A 105 3.32 21.20 5.43
CA PRO A 105 3.01 20.59 6.73
C PRO A 105 2.43 19.18 6.54
N VAL A 106 2.79 18.25 7.43
CA VAL A 106 2.25 16.89 7.40
C VAL A 106 1.72 16.46 8.75
N ILE A 107 0.65 15.64 8.71
CA ILE A 107 0.23 14.82 9.83
C ILE A 107 0.67 13.39 9.53
N VAL A 108 1.36 12.77 10.48
CA VAL A 108 1.87 11.40 10.37
C VAL A 108 1.16 10.54 11.42
N ARG A 109 0.80 9.32 11.07
CA ARG A 109 0.30 8.34 12.02
C ARG A 109 1.02 7.02 11.85
N PHE A 110 1.73 6.60 12.88
CA PHE A 110 2.19 5.22 13.01
C PHE A 110 1.12 4.35 13.63
N SER A 111 1.14 3.05 13.34
CA SER A 111 0.13 2.13 13.86
C SER A 111 0.58 0.67 13.81
N ASP A 112 -0.10 -0.17 14.60
CA ASP A 112 -0.11 -1.60 14.47
C ASP A 112 -1.15 -2.05 13.43
N PHE A 113 -1.03 -3.29 12.90
CA PHE A 113 -1.78 -3.71 11.72
C PHE A 113 -3.26 -3.99 11.98
N THR A 114 -3.59 -4.66 13.09
CA THR A 114 -4.95 -5.21 13.30
C THR A 114 -6.03 -4.16 13.62
N GLY A 115 -7.28 -4.61 13.60
CA GLY A 115 -8.45 -3.86 14.10
C GLY A 115 -8.66 -3.95 15.61
N ILE A 116 -7.71 -4.49 16.37
CA ILE A 116 -7.79 -4.65 17.84
C ILE A 116 -7.16 -3.43 18.50
N PRO A 117 -7.94 -2.61 19.27
CA PRO A 117 -7.46 -1.32 19.78
C PRO A 117 -6.33 -1.40 20.81
N ASP A 118 -6.30 -2.47 21.59
CA ASP A 118 -5.37 -2.70 22.70
C ASP A 118 -4.35 -3.81 22.45
N ILE A 119 -4.17 -4.21 21.18
CA ILE A 119 -3.18 -5.24 20.83
C ILE A 119 -1.81 -4.86 21.39
N PRO A 120 -1.11 -5.76 22.10
CA PRO A 120 0.26 -5.49 22.50
C PRO A 120 1.17 -5.32 21.29
N ASP A 121 2.06 -4.31 21.31
CA ASP A 121 3.04 -4.09 20.23
C ASP A 121 3.98 -5.30 20.06
N THR A 122 4.08 -6.14 21.09
CA THR A 122 4.91 -7.36 21.11
C THR A 122 4.28 -8.54 20.38
N GLU A 123 2.99 -8.46 20.03
CA GLU A 123 2.28 -9.54 19.35
C GLU A 123 2.66 -9.63 17.86
N LYS A 124 2.76 -10.88 17.36
CA LYS A 124 3.03 -11.12 15.92
C LYS A 124 1.98 -10.49 15.02
N ASN A 125 0.72 -10.55 15.43
CA ASN A 125 -0.41 -10.01 14.66
C ASN A 125 -0.45 -8.47 14.67
N ALA A 126 0.37 -7.80 15.46
CA ALA A 126 0.58 -6.36 15.40
C ALA A 126 1.39 -5.92 14.15
N GLN A 127 1.99 -6.86 13.42
CA GLN A 127 2.72 -6.65 12.17
C GLN A 127 1.84 -6.91 10.93
N PRO A 128 2.18 -6.25 9.77
CA PRO A 128 3.21 -5.21 9.57
C PRO A 128 2.82 -3.88 10.20
N ARG A 129 3.82 -3.04 10.54
CA ARG A 129 3.59 -1.70 11.10
C ARG A 129 3.08 -0.75 10.02
N GLY A 130 2.22 0.19 10.40
CA GLY A 130 1.63 1.18 9.49
C GLY A 130 2.31 2.55 9.58
N LEU A 131 2.41 3.22 8.43
CA LEU A 131 2.78 4.63 8.29
C LEU A 131 1.76 5.31 7.37
N ALA A 132 0.98 6.23 7.90
CA ALA A 132 0.13 7.11 7.11
C ALA A 132 0.65 8.54 7.17
N VAL A 133 0.64 9.24 6.04
CA VAL A 133 1.08 10.65 5.92
C VAL A 133 0.00 11.44 5.19
N LYS A 134 -0.47 12.51 5.80
CA LYS A 134 -1.37 13.48 5.20
C LYS A 134 -0.60 14.78 4.97
N PHE A 135 -0.51 15.20 3.71
CA PHE A 135 0.06 16.48 3.30
C PHE A 135 -1.05 17.52 3.30
N LEU A 136 -0.85 18.62 4.02
CA LEU A 136 -1.81 19.72 4.13
C LEU A 136 -1.46 20.77 3.09
N LEU A 137 -2.20 20.79 1.97
CA LEU A 137 -1.89 21.66 0.86
C LEU A 137 -2.36 23.11 1.10
N PRO A 138 -1.69 24.13 0.52
CA PRO A 138 -2.03 25.53 0.73
C PRO A 138 -3.45 25.93 0.30
N ASP A 139 -4.05 25.19 -0.65
CA ASP A 139 -5.41 25.39 -1.12
C ASP A 139 -6.50 24.78 -0.24
N GLY A 140 -6.09 24.21 0.92
CA GLY A 140 -6.98 23.52 1.86
C GLY A 140 -7.28 22.07 1.49
N SER A 141 -6.82 21.59 0.34
CA SER A 141 -6.89 20.16 -0.02
C SER A 141 -5.81 19.36 0.70
N ASN A 142 -5.87 18.04 0.56
CA ASN A 142 -4.82 17.17 1.08
C ASN A 142 -4.43 16.09 0.07
N PHE A 143 -3.24 15.53 0.27
CA PHE A 143 -2.75 14.35 -0.39
C PHE A 143 -2.36 13.33 0.68
N ASP A 144 -2.85 12.09 0.53
CA ASP A 144 -2.71 11.08 1.57
C ASP A 144 -1.92 9.86 1.09
N LEU A 145 -1.01 9.38 1.92
CA LEU A 145 -0.27 8.14 1.72
C LEU A 145 -0.56 7.18 2.86
N VAL A 146 -0.78 5.91 2.54
CA VAL A 146 -1.01 4.84 3.51
C VAL A 146 -0.12 3.65 3.16
N ASN A 147 0.83 3.37 4.01
CA ASN A 147 1.93 2.44 3.78
C ASN A 147 2.06 1.47 4.96
N HIS A 148 2.79 0.38 4.77
CA HIS A 148 3.13 -0.54 5.85
C HIS A 148 4.54 -1.12 5.68
N SER A 149 5.07 -1.76 6.73
CA SER A 149 6.47 -2.21 6.81
C SER A 149 6.75 -3.52 6.06
N PHE A 150 5.84 -4.00 5.23
CA PHE A 150 6.03 -5.18 4.38
C PHE A 150 5.92 -4.78 2.90
N ASN A 151 6.87 -5.23 2.06
CA ASN A 151 6.86 -4.92 0.63
C ASN A 151 5.99 -5.91 -0.16
N GLY A 152 4.69 -5.76 -0.07
CA GLY A 152 3.68 -6.60 -0.73
C GLY A 152 2.37 -6.59 0.04
N PHE A 153 1.31 -7.16 -0.53
CA PHE A 153 0.00 -7.30 0.08
C PHE A 153 -0.43 -8.77 0.01
N PRO A 154 -1.25 -9.29 0.92
CA PRO A 154 -1.54 -10.73 0.95
C PRO A 154 -2.31 -11.24 -0.27
N VAL A 155 -3.04 -10.37 -0.96
CA VAL A 155 -3.94 -10.73 -2.06
C VAL A 155 -3.96 -9.66 -3.16
N SER A 156 -4.43 -10.02 -4.35
CA SER A 156 -4.47 -9.15 -5.51
C SER A 156 -5.70 -8.24 -5.57
N ALA A 157 -6.82 -8.63 -4.93
CA ALA A 157 -8.11 -7.96 -5.04
C ALA A 157 -8.80 -7.79 -3.69
N GLY A 158 -9.67 -6.76 -3.58
CA GLY A 158 -10.39 -6.47 -2.35
C GLY A 158 -11.36 -7.56 -1.91
N TRP A 159 -11.97 -8.28 -2.84
CA TRP A 159 -12.84 -9.42 -2.52
C TRP A 159 -12.06 -10.62 -1.95
N GLU A 160 -10.85 -10.88 -2.47
CA GLU A 160 -9.95 -11.89 -1.89
C GLU A 160 -9.51 -11.50 -0.48
N PHE A 161 -9.33 -10.18 -0.23
CA PHE A 161 -9.02 -9.71 1.11
C PHE A 161 -10.17 -10.00 2.08
N GLY A 162 -11.41 -9.82 1.66
CA GLY A 162 -12.58 -10.24 2.43
C GLY A 162 -12.61 -11.74 2.71
N GLU A 163 -12.27 -12.59 1.72
CA GLU A 163 -12.16 -14.05 1.91
C GLU A 163 -11.08 -14.40 2.96
N LEU A 164 -9.91 -13.77 2.89
CA LEU A 164 -8.85 -13.94 3.89
C LEU A 164 -9.34 -13.55 5.30
N LEU A 165 -9.98 -12.40 5.42
CA LEU A 165 -10.50 -11.91 6.71
C LEU A 165 -11.56 -12.86 7.31
N ARG A 166 -12.49 -13.37 6.51
CA ARG A 166 -13.47 -14.39 6.94
C ARG A 166 -12.76 -15.67 7.39
N ALA A 167 -11.74 -16.11 6.64
CA ALA A 167 -10.95 -17.27 7.01
C ALA A 167 -10.21 -17.07 8.34
N ILE A 168 -9.65 -15.87 8.59
CA ILE A 168 -9.03 -15.49 9.88
C ILE A 168 -10.07 -15.56 11.00
N GLY A 169 -11.20 -14.88 10.84
CA GLY A 169 -12.27 -14.84 11.86
C GLY A 169 -12.84 -16.21 12.22
N ALA A 170 -12.90 -17.12 11.23
CA ALA A 170 -13.38 -18.48 11.43
C ALA A 170 -12.30 -19.47 11.95
N SER A 171 -11.09 -19.00 12.29
CA SER A 171 -9.95 -19.87 12.62
C SER A 171 -9.40 -19.63 14.03
N GLY A 172 -10.24 -19.17 14.95
CA GLY A 172 -9.88 -18.88 16.34
C GLY A 172 -9.53 -20.13 17.17
N PRO A 173 -9.15 -19.92 18.42
CA PRO A 173 -8.86 -21.03 19.35
C PRO A 173 -10.02 -22.03 19.42
N GLY A 174 -9.70 -23.33 19.44
CA GLY A 174 -10.68 -24.43 19.53
C GLY A 174 -11.29 -24.88 18.18
N VAL A 175 -10.97 -24.21 17.09
CA VAL A 175 -11.40 -24.65 15.74
C VAL A 175 -10.58 -25.85 15.30
N ALA A 176 -11.26 -26.90 14.80
CA ALA A 176 -10.62 -28.13 14.31
C ALA A 176 -9.68 -27.83 13.13
N LYS A 177 -8.56 -28.55 13.08
CA LYS A 177 -7.59 -28.45 11.96
C LYS A 177 -7.93 -29.49 10.88
N PRO A 178 -7.69 -29.17 9.57
CA PRO A 178 -7.23 -27.85 9.10
C PRO A 178 -8.32 -26.77 9.27
N THR A 179 -7.94 -25.60 9.76
CA THR A 179 -8.84 -24.47 9.94
C THR A 179 -9.21 -23.84 8.58
N PRO A 180 -10.26 -22.99 8.49
CA PRO A 180 -10.55 -22.24 7.28
C PRO A 180 -9.37 -21.41 6.78
N LEU A 181 -8.54 -20.84 7.68
CA LEU A 181 -7.32 -20.13 7.31
C LEU A 181 -6.26 -21.08 6.72
N ASP A 182 -6.07 -22.26 7.30
CA ASP A 182 -5.15 -23.28 6.72
C ASP A 182 -5.59 -23.63 5.28
N GLY A 183 -6.90 -23.80 5.05
CA GLY A 183 -7.47 -24.05 3.73
C GLY A 183 -7.25 -22.90 2.74
N PHE A 184 -7.46 -21.65 3.17
CA PHE A 184 -7.18 -20.46 2.35
C PHE A 184 -5.70 -20.38 1.99
N LEU A 185 -4.82 -20.51 2.96
CA LEU A 185 -3.37 -20.42 2.76
C LEU A 185 -2.79 -21.57 1.93
N ALA A 186 -3.47 -22.71 1.86
CA ALA A 186 -3.06 -23.82 0.98
C ALA A 186 -3.12 -23.45 -0.51
N THR A 187 -4.04 -22.56 -0.89
CA THR A 187 -4.25 -22.11 -2.27
C THR A 187 -3.76 -20.69 -2.54
N HIS A 188 -3.29 -19.96 -1.52
CA HIS A 188 -2.83 -18.57 -1.62
C HIS A 188 -1.40 -18.42 -1.06
N PRO A 189 -0.36 -18.83 -1.82
CA PRO A 189 1.02 -18.84 -1.32
C PRO A 189 1.54 -17.44 -0.96
N ILE A 190 1.10 -16.38 -1.66
CA ILE A 190 1.47 -14.99 -1.34
C ILE A 190 0.88 -14.56 0.01
N ALA A 191 -0.39 -14.90 0.28
CA ALA A 191 -1.01 -14.64 1.57
C ALA A 191 -0.30 -15.40 2.70
N ARG A 192 0.09 -16.67 2.45
CA ARG A 192 0.90 -17.44 3.39
C ARG A 192 2.22 -16.73 3.68
N GLN A 193 2.95 -16.32 2.64
CA GLN A 193 4.20 -15.58 2.80
C GLN A 193 3.99 -14.31 3.62
N PHE A 194 2.99 -13.50 3.27
CA PHE A 194 2.66 -12.27 4.01
C PHE A 194 2.43 -12.53 5.50
N LEU A 195 1.69 -13.58 5.88
CA LEU A 195 1.39 -13.88 7.28
C LEU A 195 2.55 -14.54 8.04
N THR A 196 3.51 -15.18 7.34
CA THR A 196 4.55 -15.98 8.00
C THR A 196 5.96 -15.41 7.92
N THR A 197 6.22 -14.46 7.01
CA THR A 197 7.57 -13.92 6.78
C THR A 197 7.71 -12.44 7.11
N GLN A 198 6.93 -11.96 8.10
CA GLN A 198 7.07 -10.60 8.60
C GLN A 198 8.48 -10.39 9.19
N THR A 199 8.98 -9.15 9.04
CA THR A 199 10.23 -8.74 9.72
C THR A 199 10.07 -8.89 11.24
N PRO A 200 11.17 -9.08 11.99
CA PRO A 200 11.10 -9.03 13.45
C PRO A 200 10.50 -7.70 13.93
N PRO A 201 9.92 -7.63 15.13
CA PRO A 201 9.40 -6.40 15.70
C PRO A 201 10.47 -5.29 15.71
N PRO A 202 10.21 -4.09 15.18
CA PRO A 202 11.19 -3.02 15.17
C PRO A 202 11.40 -2.44 16.57
N ALA A 203 12.59 -1.96 16.85
CA ALA A 203 12.89 -1.27 18.11
C ALA A 203 12.12 0.06 18.24
N SER A 204 11.71 0.65 17.11
CA SER A 204 10.92 1.86 16.99
C SER A 204 10.16 1.86 15.66
N TRP A 205 9.01 2.52 15.58
CA TRP A 205 8.41 2.86 14.28
C TRP A 205 9.34 3.71 13.39
N ALA A 206 10.31 4.42 13.99
CA ALA A 206 11.30 5.22 13.28
C ALA A 206 12.52 4.42 12.75
N THR A 207 12.58 3.12 13.00
CA THR A 207 13.70 2.25 12.62
C THR A 207 13.27 1.05 11.77
N THR A 208 12.21 1.20 10.99
CA THR A 208 11.77 0.21 10.00
C THR A 208 11.36 0.93 8.71
N PRO A 209 11.62 0.36 7.52
CA PRO A 209 11.16 0.94 6.27
C PRO A 209 9.65 0.74 6.09
N TYR A 210 9.04 1.61 5.25
CA TYR A 210 7.64 1.45 4.87
C TYR A 210 7.48 1.49 3.36
N PHE A 211 6.48 0.77 2.87
CA PHE A 211 6.23 0.54 1.45
C PHE A 211 4.80 0.95 1.09
N GLY A 212 4.67 1.79 0.07
CA GLY A 212 3.41 2.03 -0.61
C GLY A 212 3.27 1.02 -1.75
N VAL A 213 2.55 -0.06 -1.48
CA VAL A 213 2.45 -1.23 -2.39
C VAL A 213 1.53 -1.01 -3.58
N ASN A 214 0.68 0.00 -3.54
CA ASN A 214 -0.16 0.37 -4.66
C ASN A 214 0.59 1.28 -5.63
N ALA A 215 0.32 1.14 -6.94
CA ALA A 215 0.92 1.97 -7.97
C ALA A 215 0.16 3.28 -8.18
N TYR A 216 0.93 4.34 -8.42
CA TYR A 216 0.43 5.66 -8.84
C TYR A 216 1.06 6.04 -10.17
N GLN A 217 0.38 6.88 -10.94
CA GLN A 217 0.91 7.47 -12.15
C GLN A 217 1.35 8.92 -11.86
N PHE A 218 2.63 9.17 -12.09
CA PHE A 218 3.22 10.52 -12.00
C PHE A 218 3.32 11.10 -13.40
N THR A 219 2.77 12.31 -13.60
CA THR A 219 2.81 13.01 -14.88
C THR A 219 3.77 14.19 -14.79
N ARG A 220 4.78 14.19 -15.65
CA ARG A 220 5.78 15.27 -15.76
C ARG A 220 5.17 16.56 -16.31
N PRO A 221 5.79 17.72 -16.09
CA PRO A 221 5.39 18.97 -16.73
C PRO A 221 5.34 18.88 -18.27
N ALA A 222 6.23 18.09 -18.89
CA ALA A 222 6.25 17.82 -20.33
C ALA A 222 5.26 16.75 -20.81
N GLY A 223 4.36 16.27 -19.94
CA GLY A 223 3.31 15.29 -20.28
C GLY A 223 3.72 13.82 -20.23
N ALA A 224 5.01 13.48 -20.09
CA ALA A 224 5.43 12.09 -19.94
C ALA A 224 5.01 11.54 -18.57
N ALA A 225 4.51 10.30 -18.54
CA ALA A 225 4.04 9.64 -17.33
C ALA A 225 4.94 8.47 -16.93
N HIS A 226 4.99 8.22 -15.62
CA HIS A 226 5.68 7.07 -15.02
C HIS A 226 4.77 6.43 -13.97
N PHE A 227 4.74 5.10 -13.93
CA PHE A 227 4.16 4.39 -12.80
C PHE A 227 5.19 4.27 -11.69
N VAL A 228 4.77 4.52 -10.46
CA VAL A 228 5.63 4.53 -9.28
C VAL A 228 4.96 3.82 -8.10
N ARG A 229 5.78 3.24 -7.24
CA ARG A 229 5.43 2.85 -5.87
C ARG A 229 6.31 3.61 -4.90
N TYR A 230 5.90 3.66 -3.63
CA TYR A 230 6.61 4.46 -2.64
C TYR A 230 7.47 3.59 -1.73
N ARG A 231 8.63 4.13 -1.33
CA ARG A 231 9.47 3.61 -0.26
C ARG A 231 9.81 4.74 0.70
N PHE A 232 9.64 4.48 1.99
CA PHE A 232 10.06 5.36 3.07
C PHE A 232 11.21 4.68 3.79
N VAL A 233 12.39 5.27 3.69
CA VAL A 233 13.62 4.74 4.30
C VAL A 233 13.93 5.57 5.54
N PRO A 234 14.00 4.94 6.74
CA PRO A 234 14.33 5.67 7.96
C PRO A 234 15.79 6.15 7.92
N GLU A 235 16.02 7.44 8.20
CA GLU A 235 17.39 7.97 8.27
C GLU A 235 18.15 7.47 9.52
N ALA A 236 17.43 6.98 10.52
CA ALA A 236 18.00 6.32 11.69
C ALA A 236 18.51 4.89 11.43
N GLY A 237 18.32 4.38 10.19
CA GLY A 237 18.60 2.99 9.84
C GLY A 237 17.54 2.01 10.36
N GLU A 238 17.71 0.75 10.01
CA GLU A 238 16.83 -0.33 10.44
C GLU A 238 17.35 -0.96 11.73
N HIS A 239 16.44 -1.17 12.69
CA HIS A 239 16.77 -1.82 13.95
C HIS A 239 15.58 -2.65 14.44
N TYR A 240 15.80 -3.96 14.53
CA TYR A 240 14.82 -4.94 14.95
C TYR A 240 15.23 -5.57 16.28
N LEU A 241 14.24 -5.95 17.09
CA LEU A 241 14.45 -6.59 18.38
C LEU A 241 14.68 -8.09 18.22
N THR A 242 15.60 -8.62 18.98
CA THR A 242 15.70 -10.06 19.23
C THR A 242 14.55 -10.52 20.14
N ASP A 243 14.26 -11.81 20.17
CA ASP A 243 13.22 -12.37 21.06
C ASP A 243 13.49 -12.03 22.53
N ALA A 244 14.76 -12.05 22.95
CA ALA A 244 15.16 -11.69 24.32
C ALA A 244 14.97 -10.21 24.65
N GLU A 245 15.12 -9.32 23.67
CA GLU A 245 14.83 -7.89 23.83
C GLU A 245 13.32 -7.63 23.82
N LEU A 246 12.59 -8.31 22.93
CA LEU A 246 11.15 -8.20 22.83
C LEU A 246 10.45 -8.65 24.11
N ALA A 247 10.90 -9.75 24.71
CA ALA A 247 10.37 -10.27 25.97
C ALA A 247 10.49 -9.30 27.15
N ARG A 248 11.35 -8.27 27.05
CA ARG A 248 11.53 -7.22 28.06
C ARG A 248 10.72 -5.96 27.76
N ARG A 249 9.96 -5.92 26.66
CA ARG A 249 9.15 -4.76 26.26
C ARG A 249 7.74 -4.83 26.83
N GLY A 250 7.25 -3.67 27.23
CA GLY A 250 5.84 -3.52 27.59
C GLY A 250 4.90 -3.55 26.37
N PRO A 251 3.60 -3.71 26.60
CA PRO A 251 2.61 -3.84 25.52
C PRO A 251 2.45 -2.58 24.65
N ASN A 252 2.97 -1.42 25.10
CA ASN A 252 2.87 -0.14 24.41
C ASN A 252 4.25 0.46 24.07
N TYR A 253 5.28 -0.38 23.95
CA TYR A 253 6.67 0.10 23.85
C TYR A 253 6.93 0.99 22.64
N LEU A 254 6.22 0.79 21.52
CA LEU A 254 6.40 1.61 20.32
C LEU A 254 5.86 3.03 20.49
N GLY A 255 4.69 3.15 21.15
CA GLY A 255 4.12 4.46 21.47
C GLY A 255 4.96 5.24 22.46
N GLU A 256 5.48 4.58 23.49
CA GLU A 256 6.37 5.17 24.49
C GLU A 256 7.72 5.57 23.87
N GLU A 257 8.29 4.70 23.06
CA GLU A 257 9.57 4.94 22.38
C GLU A 257 9.48 6.12 21.41
N ILE A 258 8.45 6.16 20.55
CA ILE A 258 8.33 7.22 19.54
C ILE A 258 8.09 8.60 20.20
N ALA A 259 7.34 8.64 21.29
CA ALA A 259 7.15 9.86 22.07
C ALA A 259 8.46 10.35 22.68
N GLY A 260 9.22 9.46 23.30
CA GLY A 260 10.53 9.77 23.86
C GLY A 260 11.58 10.15 22.81
N ARG A 261 11.51 9.55 21.63
CA ARG A 261 12.42 9.83 20.50
C ARG A 261 12.17 11.24 19.94
N VAL A 262 10.92 11.56 19.59
CA VAL A 262 10.60 12.84 18.97
C VAL A 262 10.81 14.03 19.91
N ALA A 263 10.67 13.81 21.22
CA ALA A 263 10.99 14.81 22.22
C ALA A 263 12.50 15.16 22.30
N LYS A 264 13.38 14.24 21.88
CA LYS A 264 14.83 14.45 21.90
C LYS A 264 15.36 15.02 20.60
N ALA A 265 14.87 14.55 19.47
CA ALA A 265 15.29 14.98 18.14
C ALA A 265 14.24 14.65 17.08
N PRO A 266 14.20 15.41 15.97
CA PRO A 266 13.32 15.11 14.86
C PRO A 266 13.61 13.73 14.24
N ILE A 267 12.55 13.01 13.89
CA ILE A 267 12.58 11.74 13.17
C ILE A 267 12.50 12.04 11.67
N ARG A 268 13.29 11.34 10.85
CA ARG A 268 13.33 11.59 9.41
C ARG A 268 13.19 10.30 8.61
N PHE A 269 12.40 10.42 7.54
CA PHE A 269 12.29 9.41 6.50
C PHE A 269 12.60 10.04 5.15
N THR A 270 13.48 9.44 4.39
CA THR A 270 13.60 9.76 2.96
C THR A 270 12.49 9.03 2.20
N TRP A 271 11.68 9.81 1.48
CA TRP A 271 10.63 9.29 0.61
C TRP A 271 11.13 9.14 -0.81
N PHE A 272 11.04 7.91 -1.35
CA PHE A 272 11.44 7.56 -2.71
C PHE A 272 10.24 7.12 -3.55
N ALA A 273 10.29 7.45 -4.84
CA ALA A 273 9.54 6.77 -5.89
C ALA A 273 10.41 5.63 -6.44
N GLN A 274 9.90 4.42 -6.40
CA GLN A 274 10.40 3.28 -7.16
C GLN A 274 9.74 3.31 -8.53
N ILE A 275 10.54 3.37 -9.60
CA ILE A 275 10.04 3.56 -10.97
C ILE A 275 9.78 2.21 -11.62
N ALA A 276 8.57 2.00 -12.12
CA ALA A 276 8.20 0.80 -12.86
C ALA A 276 8.99 0.64 -14.16
N GLN A 277 9.17 -0.59 -14.56
CA GLN A 277 9.63 -0.98 -15.90
C GLN A 277 8.56 -1.82 -16.60
N ALA A 278 8.73 -2.05 -17.89
CA ALA A 278 7.84 -2.91 -18.65
C ALA A 278 7.75 -4.30 -17.99
N GLY A 279 6.52 -4.79 -17.81
CA GLY A 279 6.23 -6.07 -17.17
C GLY A 279 6.02 -6.00 -15.64
N ASP A 280 6.26 -4.86 -14.99
CA ASP A 280 5.92 -4.71 -13.58
C ASP A 280 4.40 -4.63 -13.38
N ALA A 281 3.89 -5.34 -12.37
CA ALA A 281 2.47 -5.31 -12.02
C ALA A 281 2.09 -3.96 -11.42
N ILE A 282 1.35 -3.15 -12.17
CA ILE A 282 0.87 -1.83 -11.71
C ILE A 282 -0.52 -1.89 -11.07
N ASP A 283 -1.22 -2.99 -11.23
CA ASP A 283 -2.61 -3.26 -10.83
C ASP A 283 -2.74 -4.38 -9.79
N ASN A 284 -1.62 -4.89 -9.29
CA ASN A 284 -1.58 -5.98 -8.32
C ASN A 284 -0.63 -5.66 -7.15
N PRO A 285 -1.14 -5.23 -5.98
CA PRO A 285 -0.32 -4.86 -4.83
C PRO A 285 0.35 -6.05 -4.13
N ALA A 286 -0.10 -7.28 -4.43
CA ALA A 286 0.47 -8.50 -3.84
C ALA A 286 1.86 -8.84 -4.42
N ILE A 287 2.16 -8.35 -5.63
CA ILE A 287 3.44 -8.60 -6.28
C ILE A 287 4.38 -7.42 -6.04
N ALA A 288 5.40 -7.63 -5.23
CA ALA A 288 6.46 -6.64 -5.02
C ALA A 288 7.24 -6.42 -6.32
N TRP A 289 7.57 -5.16 -6.63
CA TRP A 289 8.47 -4.88 -7.73
C TRP A 289 9.93 -5.24 -7.34
N PRO A 290 10.76 -5.66 -8.30
CA PRO A 290 12.16 -5.97 -8.02
C PRO A 290 12.89 -4.83 -7.32
N GLU A 291 13.75 -5.18 -6.36
CA GLU A 291 14.49 -4.16 -5.59
C GLU A 291 15.51 -3.39 -6.45
N SER A 292 15.93 -3.98 -7.57
CA SER A 292 16.81 -3.34 -8.56
C SER A 292 16.16 -2.19 -9.34
N ARG A 293 14.85 -1.95 -9.17
CA ARG A 293 14.17 -0.81 -9.82
C ARG A 293 14.74 0.51 -9.31
N ARG A 294 14.90 1.46 -10.22
CA ARG A 294 15.45 2.78 -9.92
C ARG A 294 14.61 3.48 -8.86
N LEU A 295 15.28 3.96 -7.81
CA LEU A 295 14.71 4.83 -6.80
C LEU A 295 15.03 6.29 -7.12
N VAL A 296 14.04 7.17 -7.04
CA VAL A 296 14.19 8.62 -7.18
C VAL A 296 13.74 9.27 -5.86
N LYS A 297 14.63 10.01 -5.22
CA LYS A 297 14.30 10.74 -3.99
C LYS A 297 13.26 11.81 -4.29
N LEU A 298 12.10 11.72 -3.65
CA LEU A 298 11.00 12.70 -3.75
C LEU A 298 11.15 13.81 -2.72
N GLY A 299 11.70 13.50 -1.55
CA GLY A 299 11.92 14.44 -0.47
C GLY A 299 12.19 13.76 0.86
N THR A 300 12.11 14.53 1.93
CA THR A 300 12.29 14.06 3.31
C THR A 300 11.07 14.45 4.14
N ILE A 301 10.48 13.48 4.83
CA ILE A 301 9.48 13.71 5.89
C ILE A 301 10.26 13.91 7.19
N THR A 302 10.13 15.08 7.79
CA THR A 302 10.68 15.41 9.12
C THR A 302 9.54 15.50 10.11
N ILE A 303 9.56 14.64 11.12
CA ILE A 303 8.57 14.59 12.21
C ILE A 303 9.24 15.20 13.43
N ASP A 304 8.69 16.30 13.95
CA ASP A 304 9.34 17.13 14.96
C ASP A 304 8.58 17.21 16.28
N ARG A 305 7.33 16.71 16.36
CA ARG A 305 6.52 16.72 17.57
C ARG A 305 5.40 15.69 17.56
N LEU A 306 4.90 15.36 18.75
CA LEU A 306 3.65 14.63 18.90
C LEU A 306 2.49 15.52 18.43
N GLY A 307 1.51 14.87 17.77
CA GLY A 307 0.20 15.45 17.53
C GLY A 307 -0.74 15.30 18.74
N PRO A 308 -1.96 15.79 18.64
CA PRO A 308 -2.98 15.53 19.66
C PRO A 308 -3.36 14.04 19.60
N ASN A 309 -2.94 13.29 20.62
CA ASN A 309 -3.24 11.86 20.75
C ASN A 309 -4.42 11.64 21.70
N THR A 310 -5.51 12.32 21.42
CA THR A 310 -6.78 12.14 22.13
C THR A 310 -7.68 11.18 21.33
N PRO A 311 -8.61 10.48 21.98
CA PRO A 311 -9.60 9.64 21.27
C PRO A 311 -10.35 10.45 20.20
N LEU A 312 -10.70 11.71 20.46
CA LEU A 312 -11.35 12.58 19.49
C LEU A 312 -10.46 12.85 18.26
N ALA A 313 -9.20 13.20 18.46
CA ALA A 313 -8.27 13.48 17.36
C ALA A 313 -8.03 12.23 16.52
N ASP A 314 -7.84 11.07 17.15
CA ASP A 314 -7.62 9.81 16.41
C ASP A 314 -8.85 9.41 15.57
N ARG A 315 -10.05 9.44 16.16
CA ARG A 315 -11.26 9.06 15.43
C ARG A 315 -11.68 10.07 14.36
N SER A 316 -11.32 11.37 14.50
CA SER A 316 -11.60 12.41 13.51
C SER A 316 -10.64 12.41 12.32
N LEU A 317 -9.51 11.69 12.41
CA LEU A 317 -8.48 11.69 11.39
C LEU A 317 -8.73 10.55 10.38
N LEU A 318 -8.95 10.90 9.13
CA LEU A 318 -9.14 9.97 8.02
C LEU A 318 -7.99 10.15 7.01
N PHE A 319 -7.35 9.04 6.61
CA PHE A 319 -6.40 8.98 5.51
C PHE A 319 -7.03 8.22 4.35
N LEU A 320 -7.05 8.82 3.15
CA LEU A 320 -7.61 8.22 1.94
C LEU A 320 -6.52 8.06 0.88
N PRO A 321 -5.99 6.85 0.66
CA PRO A 321 -4.82 6.64 -0.21
C PRO A 321 -5.06 6.96 -1.69
N GLY A 322 -6.31 7.08 -2.13
CA GLY A 322 -6.65 7.56 -3.46
C GLY A 322 -6.93 9.08 -3.53
N THR A 323 -6.79 9.81 -2.41
CA THR A 323 -6.79 11.28 -2.44
C THR A 323 -5.46 11.74 -3.00
N THR A 324 -5.48 12.21 -4.25
CA THR A 324 -4.31 12.64 -5.00
C THR A 324 -4.37 14.14 -5.30
N THR A 325 -3.34 14.67 -5.95
CA THR A 325 -3.22 16.07 -6.36
C THR A 325 -2.88 16.12 -7.87
N PRO A 326 -3.20 17.18 -8.61
CA PRO A 326 -2.82 17.29 -10.02
C PRO A 326 -1.36 16.95 -10.27
N GLY A 327 -1.10 16.10 -11.27
CA GLY A 327 0.22 15.52 -11.56
C GLY A 327 0.47 14.16 -10.92
N ILE A 328 -0.44 13.68 -10.05
CA ILE A 328 -0.44 12.33 -9.48
C ILE A 328 -1.84 11.72 -9.65
N ALA A 329 -1.91 10.53 -10.22
CA ALA A 329 -3.16 9.78 -10.38
C ALA A 329 -3.03 8.37 -9.79
N VAL A 330 -4.17 7.80 -9.39
CA VAL A 330 -4.27 6.40 -9.00
C VAL A 330 -4.07 5.51 -10.23
N ALA A 331 -3.27 4.44 -10.09
CA ALA A 331 -3.08 3.44 -11.14
C ALA A 331 -3.57 2.05 -10.71
N ASP A 332 -3.43 1.71 -9.44
CA ASP A 332 -3.84 0.41 -8.89
C ASP A 332 -5.33 0.44 -8.53
N PRO A 333 -6.18 -0.47 -9.09
CA PRO A 333 -7.61 -0.55 -8.79
C PRO A 333 -7.93 -0.77 -7.30
N MET A 334 -7.04 -1.40 -6.54
CA MET A 334 -7.20 -1.60 -5.10
C MET A 334 -7.39 -0.27 -4.35
N LEU A 335 -6.80 0.82 -4.84
CA LEU A 335 -6.97 2.15 -4.24
C LEU A 335 -8.41 2.65 -4.33
N SER A 336 -9.15 2.31 -5.38
CA SER A 336 -10.57 2.66 -5.51
C SER A 336 -11.41 1.95 -4.44
N ILE A 337 -11.15 0.66 -4.21
CA ILE A 337 -11.82 -0.13 -3.17
C ILE A 337 -11.48 0.43 -1.77
N ARG A 338 -10.21 0.74 -1.52
CA ARG A 338 -9.77 1.33 -0.25
C ARG A 338 -10.44 2.68 -0.01
N ASN A 339 -10.52 3.54 -1.03
CA ASN A 339 -11.18 4.84 -0.93
C ASN A 339 -12.69 4.74 -0.65
N ALA A 340 -13.36 3.71 -1.14
CA ALA A 340 -14.77 3.45 -0.86
C ALA A 340 -14.97 2.84 0.54
N ALA A 341 -14.07 1.98 1.01
CA ALA A 341 -14.18 1.28 2.30
C ALA A 341 -13.83 2.15 3.52
N TYR A 342 -12.82 3.02 3.40
CA TYR A 342 -12.34 3.82 4.53
C TYR A 342 -13.38 4.80 5.09
N PRO A 343 -14.22 5.49 4.28
CA PRO A 343 -15.33 6.30 4.78
C PRO A 343 -16.39 5.50 5.53
N VAL A 344 -16.63 4.22 5.17
CA VAL A 344 -17.53 3.34 5.91
C VAL A 344 -16.97 3.09 7.32
N SER A 345 -15.70 2.66 7.42
CA SER A 345 -15.01 2.51 8.70
C SER A 345 -14.96 3.82 9.52
N PHE A 346 -14.86 4.98 8.84
CA PHE A 346 -14.84 6.28 9.51
C PHE A 346 -16.18 6.61 10.18
N LYS A 347 -17.30 6.30 9.52
CA LYS A 347 -18.65 6.54 10.06
C LYS A 347 -19.00 5.67 11.26
N GLU A 348 -18.33 4.55 11.42
CA GLU A 348 -18.53 3.62 12.56
C GLU A 348 -17.81 4.08 13.84
N ARG A 349 -16.97 5.10 13.76
CA ARG A 349 -16.27 5.68 14.91
C ARG A 349 -17.20 6.64 15.66
N PRO A 350 -17.32 6.54 17.00
CA PRO A 350 -18.22 7.36 17.80
C PRO A 350 -17.84 8.83 17.84
#